data_3766ade4ed5f2a995fe73989bf5bf7f9
#
_entry.id   3766ade4ed5f2a995fe73989bf5bf7f9
#
_cell.length_a   1.000
_cell.length_b   1.000
_cell.length_c   1.000
_cell.angle_alpha   90.00
_cell.angle_beta   90.00
_cell.angle_gamma   90.00
#
_symmetry.space_group_name_H-M   'P 1'
#
loop_
_entity.id
_entity.type
_entity.pdbx_description
1 polymer ?
#
loop_
_entity_poly.entity_id
_entity_poly.type
_entity_poly.pdbx_seq_one_letter_code
_entity_poly.pdbx_strand_id
1 'polypeptide(L)'
;MVSMKDIAKACSVSVATVSKALSGQPDIGEQTRELICKTADALGYMTNSAARALKTNRTYNIGVLFVDGRRSGLAHEYFSSMLESLKVEAERNGYDITFINRNVGAKATTYLQHCQYRGVDGVVIASVDFDDPQVLELVNSKLPVVTIDHVFNNRAAVVSDNVRGMEELVRYVYSKGHRRIAFIHGERTAVTENRLTGFYRACDALGLEIPEEYVREGVYHDPDRCAGLTQELLRLPEPPTCIL
;
A
#
# COMPACT_ATOMS: atom_id res chain seq x y z
N MET A 1 7.96 33.96 -7.28
CA MET A 1 8.23 32.63 -7.85
C MET A 1 8.77 32.86 -9.27
N VAL A 2 9.92 32.28 -9.59
CA VAL A 2 10.53 32.41 -10.92
C VAL A 2 9.64 31.73 -11.98
N SER A 3 9.49 32.36 -13.13
CA SER A 3 8.63 31.88 -14.22
C SER A 3 9.45 31.56 -15.48
N MET A 4 8.86 30.83 -16.41
CA MET A 4 9.49 30.60 -17.74
C MET A 4 9.79 31.90 -18.48
N LYS A 5 9.05 32.99 -18.19
CA LYS A 5 9.32 34.33 -18.79
C LYS A 5 10.64 34.92 -18.29
N ASP A 6 10.98 34.67 -17.01
CA ASP A 6 12.20 35.17 -16.42
C ASP A 6 13.43 34.46 -17.03
N ILE A 7 13.33 33.13 -17.23
CA ILE A 7 14.36 32.34 -17.92
C ILE A 7 14.50 32.79 -19.38
N ALA A 8 13.37 32.97 -20.07
CA ALA A 8 13.35 33.42 -21.46
C ALA A 8 14.08 34.77 -21.63
N LYS A 9 13.83 35.70 -20.69
CA LYS A 9 14.50 36.99 -20.64
C LYS A 9 16.00 36.87 -20.36
N ALA A 10 16.39 36.03 -19.39
CA ALA A 10 17.78 35.82 -19.04
C ALA A 10 18.59 35.14 -20.14
N CYS A 11 18.00 34.23 -20.91
CA CYS A 11 18.64 33.51 -22.02
C CYS A 11 18.43 34.22 -23.41
N SER A 12 17.70 35.32 -23.46
CA SER A 12 17.35 36.03 -24.71
C SER A 12 16.65 35.12 -25.75
N VAL A 13 15.76 34.24 -25.28
CA VAL A 13 14.99 33.31 -26.14
C VAL A 13 13.49 33.46 -25.90
N SER A 14 12.66 32.81 -26.73
CA SER A 14 11.23 32.79 -26.52
C SER A 14 10.82 31.88 -25.36
N VAL A 15 9.67 32.14 -24.72
CA VAL A 15 9.09 31.26 -23.70
C VAL A 15 8.80 29.85 -24.26
N ALA A 16 8.44 29.77 -25.53
CA ALA A 16 8.27 28.51 -26.26
C ALA A 16 9.57 27.70 -26.34
N THR A 17 10.69 28.39 -26.62
CA THR A 17 12.04 27.77 -26.64
C THR A 17 12.44 27.26 -25.29
N VAL A 18 12.21 28.02 -24.21
CA VAL A 18 12.41 27.57 -22.81
C VAL A 18 11.59 26.32 -22.50
N SER A 19 10.27 26.33 -22.82
CA SER A 19 9.39 25.20 -22.60
C SER A 19 9.84 23.93 -23.33
N LYS A 20 10.29 24.08 -24.58
CA LYS A 20 10.84 22.98 -25.40
C LYS A 20 12.15 22.44 -24.85
N ALA A 21 13.07 23.31 -24.46
CA ALA A 21 14.37 22.95 -23.90
C ALA A 21 14.19 22.17 -22.57
N LEU A 22 13.40 22.71 -21.63
CA LEU A 22 13.11 22.07 -20.35
C LEU A 22 12.31 20.75 -20.48
N SER A 23 11.65 20.54 -21.63
CA SER A 23 10.90 19.30 -21.91
C SER A 23 11.72 18.29 -22.74
N GLY A 24 13.00 18.55 -23.00
CA GLY A 24 13.87 17.65 -23.78
C GLY A 24 13.49 17.48 -25.24
N GLN A 25 12.76 18.43 -25.85
CA GLN A 25 12.38 18.33 -27.27
C GLN A 25 13.63 18.32 -28.18
N PRO A 26 13.68 17.46 -29.21
CA PRO A 26 14.88 17.28 -30.02
C PRO A 26 15.17 18.46 -30.95
N ASP A 27 14.21 19.35 -31.16
CA ASP A 27 14.33 20.51 -32.06
C ASP A 27 15.06 21.71 -31.41
N ILE A 28 15.57 21.56 -30.19
CA ILE A 28 16.40 22.56 -29.52
C ILE A 28 17.87 22.09 -29.53
N GLY A 29 18.74 22.91 -30.08
CA GLY A 29 20.18 22.63 -30.09
C GLY A 29 20.77 22.46 -28.69
N GLU A 30 21.75 21.56 -28.56
CA GLU A 30 22.28 21.12 -27.26
C GLU A 30 22.84 22.29 -26.42
N GLN A 31 23.59 23.20 -27.03
CA GLN A 31 24.12 24.39 -26.34
C GLN A 31 23.02 25.29 -25.78
N THR A 32 21.96 25.52 -26.57
CA THR A 32 20.81 26.33 -26.10
C THR A 32 20.07 25.64 -24.98
N ARG A 33 19.90 24.32 -25.05
CA ARG A 33 19.27 23.52 -23.98
C ARG A 33 20.09 23.62 -22.70
N GLU A 34 21.40 23.43 -22.78
CA GLU A 34 22.30 23.47 -21.64
C GLU A 34 22.28 24.86 -20.95
N LEU A 35 22.32 25.93 -21.75
CA LEU A 35 22.21 27.31 -21.25
C LEU A 35 20.88 27.52 -20.49
N ILE A 36 19.77 27.08 -21.07
CA ILE A 36 18.45 27.26 -20.47
C ILE A 36 18.32 26.43 -19.17
N CYS A 37 18.79 25.19 -19.13
CA CYS A 37 18.78 24.35 -17.93
C CYS A 37 19.63 24.97 -16.82
N LYS A 38 20.89 25.36 -17.11
CA LYS A 38 21.76 26.03 -16.12
C LYS A 38 21.16 27.34 -15.60
N THR A 39 20.52 28.12 -16.46
CA THR A 39 19.87 29.37 -16.07
C THR A 39 18.63 29.09 -15.19
N ALA A 40 17.83 28.06 -15.52
CA ALA A 40 16.68 27.65 -14.73
C ALA A 40 17.10 27.22 -13.31
N ASP A 41 18.15 26.40 -13.22
CA ASP A 41 18.70 25.92 -11.93
C ASP A 41 19.26 27.10 -11.12
N ALA A 42 20.03 27.99 -11.73
CA ALA A 42 20.59 29.16 -11.07
C ALA A 42 19.54 30.14 -10.55
N LEU A 43 18.41 30.25 -11.25
CA LEU A 43 17.26 31.05 -10.79
C LEU A 43 16.34 30.31 -9.81
N GLY A 44 16.58 29.04 -9.52
CA GLY A 44 15.71 28.24 -8.68
C GLY A 44 14.32 27.99 -9.31
N TYR A 45 14.24 27.86 -10.64
CA TYR A 45 13.00 27.59 -11.32
C TYR A 45 12.58 26.14 -11.10
N MET A 46 11.38 25.97 -10.53
CA MET A 46 10.73 24.66 -10.47
C MET A 46 9.56 24.60 -11.46
N THR A 47 9.57 23.54 -12.26
CA THR A 47 8.46 23.30 -13.21
C THR A 47 7.15 23.18 -12.47
N ASN A 48 6.14 23.94 -12.86
CA ASN A 48 4.81 23.81 -12.29
C ASN A 48 4.24 22.41 -12.61
N SER A 49 3.98 21.61 -11.57
CA SER A 49 3.46 20.24 -11.70
C SER A 49 2.13 20.19 -12.45
N ALA A 50 1.24 21.17 -12.24
CA ALA A 50 -0.04 21.25 -12.94
C ALA A 50 0.17 21.51 -14.45
N ALA A 51 1.11 22.40 -14.85
CA ALA A 51 1.43 22.63 -16.24
C ALA A 51 2.08 21.41 -16.91
N ARG A 52 2.90 20.67 -16.17
CA ARG A 52 3.48 19.39 -16.61
C ARG A 52 2.39 18.34 -16.80
N ALA A 53 1.47 18.22 -15.86
CA ALA A 53 0.36 17.28 -15.90
C ALA A 53 -0.53 17.50 -17.14
N LEU A 54 -0.88 18.75 -17.45
CA LEU A 54 -1.65 19.09 -18.65
C LEU A 54 -0.95 18.67 -19.96
N LYS A 55 0.39 18.69 -20.00
CA LYS A 55 1.16 18.32 -21.18
C LYS A 55 1.38 16.82 -21.33
N THR A 56 1.63 16.14 -20.21
CA THR A 56 1.99 14.71 -20.19
C THR A 56 0.81 13.80 -19.94
N ASN A 57 -0.34 14.34 -19.55
CA ASN A 57 -1.51 13.62 -19.03
C ASN A 57 -1.14 12.71 -17.84
N ARG A 58 -0.12 13.12 -17.06
CA ARG A 58 0.34 12.44 -15.83
C ARG A 58 0.58 13.47 -14.76
N THR A 59 0.08 13.19 -13.57
CA THR A 59 0.24 14.06 -12.41
C THR A 59 1.47 13.72 -11.57
N TYR A 60 2.03 12.53 -11.77
CA TYR A 60 3.07 11.95 -10.93
C TYR A 60 2.67 11.88 -9.45
N ASN A 61 1.43 11.47 -9.22
CA ASN A 61 0.84 11.33 -7.90
C ASN A 61 0.16 9.96 -7.78
N ILE A 62 0.52 9.19 -6.74
CA ILE A 62 -0.06 7.90 -6.40
C ILE A 62 -0.99 8.08 -5.22
N GLY A 63 -2.23 7.60 -5.35
CA GLY A 63 -3.16 7.49 -4.25
C GLY A 63 -2.81 6.31 -3.35
N VAL A 64 -2.93 6.49 -2.04
CA VAL A 64 -2.88 5.40 -1.07
C VAL A 64 -4.18 5.40 -0.30
N LEU A 65 -4.98 4.35 -0.49
CA LEU A 65 -6.17 4.09 0.30
C LEU A 65 -5.80 3.12 1.41
N PHE A 66 -5.81 3.65 2.61
CA PHE A 66 -5.53 2.91 3.84
C PHE A 66 -6.59 3.30 4.87
N VAL A 67 -7.35 2.31 5.35
CA VAL A 67 -8.40 2.52 6.36
C VAL A 67 -8.17 1.55 7.48
N ASP A 68 -7.68 2.06 8.59
CA ASP A 68 -7.59 1.29 9.81
C ASP A 68 -8.83 1.54 10.69
N GLY A 69 -9.74 0.57 10.72
CA GLY A 69 -10.97 0.64 11.50
C GLY A 69 -10.75 0.76 13.02
N ARG A 70 -9.57 0.39 13.51
CA ARG A 70 -9.21 0.40 14.94
C ARG A 70 -8.35 1.57 15.36
N ARG A 71 -8.02 2.47 14.44
CA ARG A 71 -7.21 3.67 14.70
C ARG A 71 -5.79 3.37 15.24
N SER A 72 -5.24 2.17 15.02
CA SER A 72 -3.81 1.91 15.23
C SER A 72 -2.97 2.72 14.23
N GLY A 73 -3.59 3.10 13.14
CA GLY A 73 -3.07 4.04 12.17
C GLY A 73 -1.75 3.58 11.57
N LEU A 74 -0.89 4.55 11.29
CA LEU A 74 0.44 4.31 10.73
C LEU A 74 1.45 3.75 11.76
N ALA A 75 1.04 3.56 13.01
CA ALA A 75 1.90 3.01 14.06
C ALA A 75 2.06 1.48 13.97
N HIS A 76 1.26 0.80 13.14
CA HIS A 76 1.39 -0.63 12.94
C HIS A 76 2.67 -0.95 12.14
N GLU A 77 3.58 -1.73 12.73
CA GLU A 77 4.93 -1.97 12.19
C GLU A 77 4.92 -2.51 10.75
N TYR A 78 4.08 -3.52 10.46
CA TYR A 78 3.96 -4.07 9.11
C TYR A 78 3.50 -3.02 8.10
N PHE A 79 2.43 -2.29 8.41
CA PHE A 79 1.90 -1.28 7.48
C PHE A 79 2.81 -0.07 7.35
N SER A 80 3.47 0.36 8.44
CA SER A 80 4.43 1.46 8.37
C SER A 80 5.63 1.11 7.51
N SER A 81 6.14 -0.12 7.62
CA SER A 81 7.24 -0.61 6.79
C SER A 81 6.86 -0.71 5.30
N MET A 82 5.64 -1.19 5.02
CA MET A 82 5.10 -1.24 3.66
C MET A 82 4.94 0.16 3.07
N LEU A 83 4.36 1.09 3.82
CA LEU A 83 4.15 2.47 3.38
C LEU A 83 5.47 3.21 3.18
N GLU A 84 6.48 2.97 4.03
CA GLU A 84 7.81 3.54 3.84
C GLU A 84 8.47 2.99 2.57
N SER A 85 8.36 1.68 2.31
CA SER A 85 8.86 1.08 1.07
C SER A 85 8.18 1.65 -0.17
N LEU A 86 6.86 1.84 -0.13
CA LEU A 86 6.10 2.46 -1.19
C LEU A 86 6.53 3.92 -1.41
N LYS A 87 6.73 4.68 -0.32
CA LYS A 87 7.20 6.08 -0.37
C LYS A 87 8.56 6.17 -1.03
N VAL A 88 9.53 5.36 -0.60
CA VAL A 88 10.89 5.36 -1.15
C VAL A 88 10.88 5.05 -2.65
N GLU A 89 10.08 4.09 -3.08
CA GLU A 89 10.02 3.72 -4.49
C GLU A 89 9.25 4.74 -5.34
N ALA A 90 8.19 5.35 -4.79
CA ALA A 90 7.49 6.46 -5.44
C ALA A 90 8.44 7.66 -5.66
N GLU A 91 9.19 8.04 -4.63
CA GLU A 91 10.18 9.13 -4.67
C GLU A 91 11.26 8.87 -5.74
N ARG A 92 11.82 7.65 -5.81
CA ARG A 92 12.77 7.25 -6.85
C ARG A 92 12.25 7.45 -8.25
N ASN A 93 10.95 7.25 -8.45
CA ASN A 93 10.30 7.37 -9.75
C ASN A 93 9.68 8.76 -9.98
N GLY A 94 9.93 9.72 -9.08
CA GLY A 94 9.44 11.09 -9.16
C GLY A 94 7.94 11.23 -8.93
N TYR A 95 7.34 10.31 -8.14
CA TYR A 95 5.94 10.35 -7.75
C TYR A 95 5.78 10.87 -6.32
N ASP A 96 4.78 11.69 -6.13
CA ASP A 96 4.24 12.05 -4.81
C ASP A 96 3.20 11.02 -4.35
N ILE A 97 2.93 10.97 -3.04
CA ILE A 97 1.90 10.12 -2.45
C ILE A 97 0.81 10.99 -1.82
N THR A 98 -0.44 10.65 -2.11
CA THR A 98 -1.62 11.28 -1.52
C THR A 98 -2.49 10.22 -0.83
N PHE A 99 -2.75 10.37 0.47
CA PHE A 99 -3.74 9.54 1.15
C PHE A 99 -5.15 9.83 0.64
N ILE A 100 -5.86 8.78 0.27
CA ILE A 100 -7.23 8.85 -0.23
C ILE A 100 -8.20 8.72 0.94
N ASN A 101 -9.22 9.57 0.96
CA ASN A 101 -10.25 9.59 2.00
C ASN A 101 -11.63 9.87 1.42
N ARG A 102 -12.65 9.99 2.27
CA ARG A 102 -14.06 10.21 1.88
C ARG A 102 -14.50 11.67 1.92
N ASN A 103 -13.55 12.61 1.96
CA ASN A 103 -13.89 14.03 2.05
C ASN A 103 -12.98 14.89 1.18
N VAL A 104 -13.55 15.92 0.58
CA VAL A 104 -12.84 17.05 -0.03
C VAL A 104 -13.28 18.31 0.69
N GLY A 105 -12.45 18.82 1.60
CA GLY A 105 -12.85 19.86 2.53
C GLY A 105 -14.02 19.38 3.40
N ALA A 106 -15.10 20.13 3.43
CA ALA A 106 -16.33 19.78 4.15
C ALA A 106 -17.30 18.88 3.35
N LYS A 107 -17.00 18.60 2.07
CA LYS A 107 -17.87 17.80 1.20
C LYS A 107 -17.53 16.32 1.29
N ALA A 108 -18.53 15.47 1.62
CA ALA A 108 -18.39 14.04 1.52
C ALA A 108 -18.25 13.58 0.05
N THR A 109 -17.34 12.65 -0.19
CA THR A 109 -17.05 12.07 -1.51
C THR A 109 -16.87 10.56 -1.40
N THR A 110 -16.92 9.85 -2.54
CA THR A 110 -16.42 8.48 -2.59
C THR A 110 -14.89 8.47 -2.72
N TYR A 111 -14.27 7.31 -2.49
CA TYR A 111 -12.81 7.14 -2.72
C TYR A 111 -12.44 7.44 -4.17
N LEU A 112 -13.26 6.98 -5.13
CA LEU A 112 -13.03 7.25 -6.55
C LEU A 112 -13.11 8.77 -6.85
N GLN A 113 -14.10 9.45 -6.32
CA GLN A 113 -14.23 10.91 -6.47
C GLN A 113 -13.04 11.66 -5.88
N HIS A 114 -12.52 11.21 -4.74
CA HIS A 114 -11.34 11.81 -4.15
C HIS A 114 -10.07 11.57 -5.01
N CYS A 115 -9.90 10.34 -5.55
CA CYS A 115 -8.84 10.06 -6.52
C CYS A 115 -8.90 10.96 -7.74
N GLN A 116 -10.09 11.15 -8.30
CA GLN A 116 -10.33 12.04 -9.45
C GLN A 116 -10.03 13.50 -9.11
N TYR A 117 -10.48 13.96 -7.95
CA TYR A 117 -10.22 15.33 -7.48
C TYR A 117 -8.71 15.59 -7.29
N ARG A 118 -7.97 14.63 -6.77
CA ARG A 118 -6.52 14.73 -6.58
C ARG A 118 -5.74 14.44 -7.87
N GLY A 119 -6.41 13.91 -8.88
CA GLY A 119 -5.80 13.59 -10.16
C GLY A 119 -4.71 12.53 -10.04
N VAL A 120 -4.89 11.50 -9.20
CA VAL A 120 -3.86 10.47 -9.05
C VAL A 120 -3.75 9.61 -10.31
N ASP A 121 -2.53 9.20 -10.67
CA ASP A 121 -2.25 8.36 -11.84
C ASP A 121 -2.57 6.87 -11.59
N GLY A 122 -2.66 6.49 -10.33
CA GLY A 122 -3.00 5.15 -9.87
C GLY A 122 -3.20 5.14 -8.36
N VAL A 123 -3.69 4.01 -7.81
CA VAL A 123 -3.94 3.87 -6.38
C VAL A 123 -3.50 2.52 -5.85
N VAL A 124 -2.87 2.54 -4.67
CA VAL A 124 -2.60 1.35 -3.84
C VAL A 124 -3.66 1.27 -2.76
N ILE A 125 -4.27 0.11 -2.62
CA ILE A 125 -5.32 -0.16 -1.63
C ILE A 125 -4.81 -1.20 -0.62
N ALA A 126 -4.78 -0.84 0.65
CA ALA A 126 -4.30 -1.70 1.72
C ALA A 126 -5.16 -1.52 2.98
N SER A 127 -5.32 -2.60 3.74
CA SER A 127 -6.00 -2.56 5.05
C SER A 127 -7.40 -1.92 5.01
N VAL A 128 -8.20 -2.34 4.06
CA VAL A 128 -9.59 -1.91 3.92
C VAL A 128 -10.52 -3.12 4.04
N ASP A 129 -11.79 -2.85 4.28
CA ASP A 129 -12.84 -3.82 3.96
C ASP A 129 -12.99 -3.88 2.43
N PHE A 130 -12.54 -4.97 1.81
CA PHE A 130 -12.57 -5.14 0.36
C PHE A 130 -13.99 -5.40 -0.18
N ASP A 131 -14.96 -5.67 0.69
CA ASP A 131 -16.39 -5.79 0.35
C ASP A 131 -17.12 -4.44 0.45
N ASP A 132 -16.47 -3.37 0.94
CA ASP A 132 -17.06 -2.01 0.96
C ASP A 132 -17.43 -1.59 -0.48
N PRO A 133 -18.69 -1.21 -0.74
CA PRO A 133 -19.12 -0.79 -2.07
C PRO A 133 -18.31 0.35 -2.69
N GLN A 134 -17.73 1.24 -1.89
CA GLN A 134 -16.89 2.33 -2.39
C GLN A 134 -15.48 1.85 -2.76
N VAL A 135 -14.97 0.81 -2.10
CA VAL A 135 -13.73 0.13 -2.51
C VAL A 135 -13.96 -0.60 -3.82
N LEU A 136 -15.09 -1.31 -3.94
CA LEU A 136 -15.47 -1.99 -5.19
C LEU A 136 -15.70 -1.00 -6.35
N GLU A 137 -16.29 0.19 -6.09
CA GLU A 137 -16.40 1.27 -7.08
C GLU A 137 -15.01 1.68 -7.61
N LEU A 138 -14.06 1.90 -6.71
CA LEU A 138 -12.69 2.29 -7.06
C LEU A 138 -11.98 1.18 -7.83
N VAL A 139 -12.05 -0.06 -7.36
CA VAL A 139 -11.46 -1.23 -8.02
C VAL A 139 -12.01 -1.44 -9.42
N ASN A 140 -13.31 -1.24 -9.65
CA ASN A 140 -13.95 -1.41 -10.95
C ASN A 140 -13.81 -0.19 -11.88
N SER A 141 -13.17 0.89 -11.43
CA SER A 141 -12.95 2.09 -12.24
C SER A 141 -11.90 1.87 -13.34
N LYS A 142 -11.65 2.90 -14.15
CA LYS A 142 -10.57 2.91 -15.16
C LYS A 142 -9.20 3.24 -14.54
N LEU A 143 -9.14 3.62 -13.29
CA LEU A 143 -7.90 3.98 -12.62
C LEU A 143 -7.03 2.71 -12.43
N PRO A 144 -5.72 2.78 -12.67
CA PRO A 144 -4.80 1.70 -12.27
C PRO A 144 -4.88 1.45 -10.77
N VAL A 145 -5.12 0.19 -10.38
CA VAL A 145 -5.26 -0.23 -8.98
C VAL A 145 -4.32 -1.37 -8.68
N VAL A 146 -3.63 -1.27 -7.56
CA VAL A 146 -2.89 -2.37 -6.94
C VAL A 146 -3.45 -2.61 -5.54
N THR A 147 -3.73 -3.84 -5.20
CA THR A 147 -4.20 -4.23 -3.86
C THR A 147 -3.10 -4.94 -3.09
N ILE A 148 -3.12 -4.80 -1.77
CA ILE A 148 -2.21 -5.51 -0.85
C ILE A 148 -3.02 -6.56 -0.09
N ASP A 149 -2.52 -7.80 -0.12
CA ASP A 149 -3.09 -8.98 0.55
C ASP A 149 -4.54 -9.33 0.17
N HIS A 150 -5.02 -8.81 -0.98
CA HIS A 150 -6.31 -9.18 -1.54
C HIS A 150 -6.24 -9.23 -3.07
N VAL A 151 -6.88 -10.22 -3.70
CA VAL A 151 -6.82 -10.46 -5.15
C VAL A 151 -8.17 -10.19 -5.80
N PHE A 152 -8.19 -9.31 -6.80
CA PHE A 152 -9.30 -9.15 -7.75
C PHE A 152 -8.89 -9.67 -9.13
N ASN A 153 -9.80 -10.30 -9.85
CA ASN A 153 -9.50 -11.00 -11.11
C ASN A 153 -8.79 -10.16 -12.18
N ASN A 154 -9.05 -8.85 -12.23
CA ASN A 154 -8.53 -7.96 -13.28
C ASN A 154 -7.65 -6.84 -12.71
N ARG A 155 -7.02 -7.05 -11.55
CA ARG A 155 -6.17 -6.06 -10.91
C ARG A 155 -4.84 -6.69 -10.47
N ALA A 156 -3.81 -5.88 -10.43
CA ALA A 156 -2.55 -6.30 -9.84
C ALA A 156 -2.71 -6.39 -8.31
N ALA A 157 -2.10 -7.41 -7.72
CA ALA A 157 -2.07 -7.59 -6.28
C ALA A 157 -0.65 -7.96 -5.82
N VAL A 158 -0.28 -7.47 -4.66
CA VAL A 158 0.90 -7.92 -3.92
C VAL A 158 0.39 -8.68 -2.71
N VAL A 159 0.73 -9.95 -2.61
CA VAL A 159 0.20 -10.83 -1.56
C VAL A 159 1.34 -11.51 -0.82
N SER A 160 1.14 -11.69 0.49
CA SER A 160 1.99 -12.52 1.32
C SER A 160 1.71 -14.00 1.03
N ASP A 161 2.73 -14.84 0.99
CA ASP A 161 2.55 -16.30 0.90
C ASP A 161 2.15 -16.86 2.28
N ASN A 162 0.91 -16.55 2.67
CA ASN A 162 0.37 -16.87 4.00
C ASN A 162 0.25 -18.38 4.24
N VAL A 163 -0.02 -19.17 3.19
CA VAL A 163 -0.10 -20.63 3.29
C VAL A 163 1.27 -21.19 3.66
N ARG A 164 2.27 -20.88 2.85
CA ARG A 164 3.63 -21.38 3.05
C ARG A 164 4.24 -20.84 4.34
N GLY A 165 4.06 -19.54 4.63
CA GLY A 165 4.58 -18.94 5.86
C GLY A 165 4.05 -19.65 7.11
N MET A 166 2.75 -19.99 7.14
CA MET A 166 2.17 -20.73 8.26
C MET A 166 2.65 -22.19 8.29
N GLU A 167 2.77 -22.87 7.12
CA GLU A 167 3.34 -24.21 7.07
C GLU A 167 4.76 -24.24 7.64
N GLU A 168 5.59 -23.30 7.26
CA GLU A 168 6.98 -23.20 7.76
C GLU A 168 7.00 -22.93 9.28
N LEU A 169 6.10 -22.08 9.79
CA LEU A 169 5.99 -21.78 11.21
C LEU A 169 5.59 -23.02 12.03
N VAL A 170 4.57 -23.77 11.58
CA VAL A 170 4.14 -25.01 12.24
C VAL A 170 5.28 -26.06 12.23
N ARG A 171 5.97 -26.24 11.09
CA ARG A 171 7.13 -27.15 11.00
C ARG A 171 8.25 -26.72 11.95
N TYR A 172 8.49 -25.41 12.08
CA TYR A 172 9.49 -24.88 12.99
C TYR A 172 9.16 -25.23 14.45
N VAL A 173 7.95 -24.92 14.92
CA VAL A 173 7.58 -25.23 16.32
C VAL A 173 7.50 -26.73 16.58
N TYR A 174 7.09 -27.54 15.59
CA TYR A 174 7.18 -29.00 15.65
C TYR A 174 8.62 -29.48 15.83
N SER A 175 9.58 -28.90 15.11
CA SER A 175 11.02 -29.22 15.23
C SER A 175 11.59 -28.88 16.61
N LYS A 176 10.93 -27.96 17.35
CA LYS A 176 11.27 -27.61 18.73
C LYS A 176 10.64 -28.56 19.77
N GLY A 177 9.91 -29.58 19.32
CA GLY A 177 9.33 -30.61 20.16
C GLY A 177 7.86 -30.38 20.52
N HIS A 178 7.25 -29.29 20.09
CA HIS A 178 5.83 -29.05 20.33
C HIS A 178 4.97 -30.00 19.51
N ARG A 179 3.90 -30.52 20.14
CA ARG A 179 2.91 -31.41 19.53
C ARG A 179 1.48 -30.92 19.78
N ARG A 180 1.26 -30.24 20.88
CA ARG A 180 0.01 -29.56 21.21
C ARG A 180 0.16 -28.09 20.83
N ILE A 181 -0.25 -27.76 19.61
CA ILE A 181 -0.08 -26.44 18.99
C ILE A 181 -1.45 -25.83 18.80
N ALA A 182 -1.71 -24.71 19.43
CA ALA A 182 -2.92 -23.90 19.22
C ALA A 182 -2.66 -22.75 18.25
N PHE A 183 -3.73 -22.25 17.64
CA PHE A 183 -3.69 -21.10 16.75
C PHE A 183 -4.79 -20.10 17.10
N ILE A 184 -4.42 -18.87 17.43
CA ILE A 184 -5.33 -17.74 17.57
C ILE A 184 -5.24 -16.89 16.31
N HIS A 185 -6.27 -16.93 15.47
CA HIS A 185 -6.33 -16.17 14.23
C HIS A 185 -7.19 -14.90 14.37
N GLY A 186 -7.06 -13.95 13.47
CA GLY A 186 -7.93 -12.77 13.40
C GLY A 186 -9.27 -13.05 12.73
N GLU A 187 -10.01 -11.97 12.44
CA GLU A 187 -11.29 -12.01 11.74
C GLU A 187 -11.15 -12.66 10.35
N ARG A 188 -12.23 -13.17 9.80
CA ARG A 188 -12.25 -13.86 8.51
C ARG A 188 -11.90 -12.91 7.36
N THR A 189 -10.72 -13.11 6.82
CA THR A 189 -10.17 -12.42 5.64
C THR A 189 -9.46 -13.45 4.76
N ALA A 190 -9.14 -13.09 3.52
CA ALA A 190 -8.33 -13.95 2.65
C ALA A 190 -6.98 -14.33 3.28
N VAL A 191 -6.37 -13.42 4.04
CA VAL A 191 -5.13 -13.66 4.79
C VAL A 191 -5.35 -14.74 5.86
N THR A 192 -6.41 -14.60 6.66
CA THR A 192 -6.77 -15.55 7.71
C THR A 192 -7.06 -16.95 7.15
N GLU A 193 -7.87 -17.04 6.11
CA GLU A 193 -8.22 -18.32 5.48
C GLU A 193 -6.97 -19.03 4.91
N ASN A 194 -6.05 -18.28 4.31
CA ASN A 194 -4.78 -18.83 3.83
C ASN A 194 -3.89 -19.31 4.96
N ARG A 195 -3.83 -18.59 6.09
CA ARG A 195 -3.08 -19.02 7.28
C ARG A 195 -3.68 -20.27 7.91
N LEU A 196 -5.01 -20.33 8.04
CA LEU A 196 -5.72 -21.53 8.50
C LEU A 196 -5.43 -22.73 7.58
N THR A 197 -5.47 -22.51 6.27
CA THR A 197 -5.12 -23.55 5.28
C THR A 197 -3.69 -24.06 5.50
N GLY A 198 -2.70 -23.18 5.66
CA GLY A 198 -1.32 -23.55 5.92
C GLY A 198 -1.16 -24.29 7.25
N PHE A 199 -1.84 -23.81 8.29
CA PHE A 199 -1.83 -24.45 9.61
C PHE A 199 -2.32 -25.91 9.54
N TYR A 200 -3.53 -26.13 9.01
CA TYR A 200 -4.09 -27.48 8.93
C TYR A 200 -3.30 -28.39 8.00
N ARG A 201 -2.83 -27.91 6.85
CA ARG A 201 -1.97 -28.71 5.95
C ARG A 201 -0.69 -29.17 6.61
N ALA A 202 -0.04 -28.31 7.37
CA ALA A 202 1.19 -28.69 8.06
C ALA A 202 0.93 -29.65 9.21
N CYS A 203 -0.14 -29.45 9.99
CA CYS A 203 -0.54 -30.35 11.06
C CYS A 203 -0.86 -31.75 10.52
N ASP A 204 -1.67 -31.85 9.46
CA ASP A 204 -1.99 -33.11 8.79
C ASP A 204 -0.73 -33.83 8.29
N ALA A 205 0.13 -33.12 7.56
CA ALA A 205 1.39 -33.66 7.05
C ALA A 205 2.36 -34.16 8.15
N LEU A 206 2.23 -33.66 9.36
CA LEU A 206 3.03 -34.03 10.52
C LEU A 206 2.34 -35.05 11.45
N GLY A 207 1.12 -35.49 11.08
CA GLY A 207 0.31 -36.42 11.90
C GLY A 207 -0.13 -35.81 13.23
N LEU A 208 -0.33 -34.51 13.30
CA LEU A 208 -0.81 -33.81 14.49
C LEU A 208 -2.35 -33.77 14.47
N GLU A 209 -2.96 -34.32 15.51
CA GLU A 209 -4.39 -34.12 15.77
C GLU A 209 -4.58 -32.81 16.52
N ILE A 210 -5.37 -31.89 15.93
CA ILE A 210 -5.63 -30.58 16.48
C ILE A 210 -7.09 -30.56 17.00
N PRO A 211 -7.30 -30.51 18.33
CA PRO A 211 -8.63 -30.34 18.88
C PRO A 211 -9.29 -29.02 18.40
N GLU A 212 -10.59 -29.04 18.19
CA GLU A 212 -11.34 -27.85 17.73
C GLU A 212 -11.14 -26.65 18.68
N GLU A 213 -11.04 -26.91 19.98
CA GLU A 213 -10.80 -25.90 20.99
C GLU A 213 -9.41 -25.25 20.92
N TYR A 214 -8.47 -25.78 20.14
CA TYR A 214 -7.13 -25.18 19.96
C TYR A 214 -7.10 -24.09 18.90
N VAL A 215 -8.10 -24.01 18.04
CA VAL A 215 -8.23 -22.97 17.03
C VAL A 215 -9.27 -21.96 17.47
N ARG A 216 -8.85 -20.72 17.69
CA ARG A 216 -9.69 -19.66 18.24
C ARG A 216 -9.71 -18.44 17.34
N GLU A 217 -10.91 -17.90 17.14
CA GLU A 217 -11.08 -16.62 16.48
C GLU A 217 -10.88 -15.48 17.48
N GLY A 218 -9.82 -14.74 17.29
CA GLY A 218 -9.52 -13.49 17.95
C GLY A 218 -9.90 -12.30 17.09
N VAL A 219 -9.26 -11.18 17.38
CA VAL A 219 -9.47 -9.93 16.67
C VAL A 219 -8.11 -9.33 16.43
N TYR A 220 -7.80 -8.94 15.19
CA TYR A 220 -6.52 -8.31 14.86
C TYR A 220 -6.30 -7.05 15.70
N HIS A 221 -5.12 -6.88 16.25
CA HIS A 221 -4.71 -5.72 17.07
C HIS A 221 -5.54 -5.51 18.34
N ASP A 222 -6.09 -6.58 18.91
CA ASP A 222 -6.78 -6.57 20.19
C ASP A 222 -6.02 -7.46 21.20
N PRO A 223 -5.02 -6.89 21.92
CA PRO A 223 -4.20 -7.65 22.85
C PRO A 223 -5.00 -8.19 24.04
N ASP A 224 -6.05 -7.48 24.48
CA ASP A 224 -6.88 -7.92 25.60
C ASP A 224 -7.70 -9.15 25.21
N ARG A 225 -8.29 -9.16 24.02
CA ARG A 225 -8.99 -10.33 23.49
C ARG A 225 -8.05 -11.52 23.32
N CYS A 226 -6.86 -11.28 22.77
CA CYS A 226 -5.84 -12.31 22.59
C CYS A 226 -5.38 -12.90 23.95
N ALA A 227 -5.14 -12.05 24.94
CA ALA A 227 -4.80 -12.48 26.29
C ALA A 227 -5.91 -13.33 26.95
N GLY A 228 -7.18 -12.94 26.76
CA GLY A 228 -8.33 -13.72 27.22
C GLY A 228 -8.37 -15.12 26.61
N LEU A 229 -8.27 -15.22 25.28
CA LEU A 229 -8.24 -16.50 24.57
C LEU A 229 -7.03 -17.36 24.97
N THR A 230 -5.87 -16.74 25.16
CA THR A 230 -4.68 -17.45 25.66
C THR A 230 -4.95 -18.06 27.04
N GLN A 231 -5.58 -17.32 27.96
CA GLN A 231 -5.93 -17.84 29.27
C GLN A 231 -6.95 -18.98 29.21
N GLU A 232 -7.92 -18.90 28.29
CA GLU A 232 -8.87 -20.00 28.05
C GLU A 232 -8.14 -21.27 27.60
N LEU A 233 -7.26 -21.16 26.60
CA LEU A 233 -6.44 -22.26 26.09
C LEU A 233 -5.57 -22.91 27.18
N LEU A 234 -4.96 -22.09 28.03
CA LEU A 234 -4.11 -22.59 29.13
C LEU A 234 -4.88 -23.27 30.26
N ARG A 235 -6.21 -23.09 30.33
CA ARG A 235 -7.09 -23.74 31.32
C ARG A 235 -7.70 -25.05 30.83
N LEU A 236 -7.45 -25.42 29.56
CA LEU A 236 -7.94 -26.71 29.06
C LEU A 236 -7.35 -27.87 29.85
N PRO A 237 -8.02 -29.02 29.94
CA PRO A 237 -7.49 -30.22 30.61
C PRO A 237 -6.14 -30.66 30.04
N GLU A 238 -5.98 -30.53 28.72
CA GLU A 238 -4.72 -30.71 28.01
C GLU A 238 -4.35 -29.40 27.34
N PRO A 239 -3.63 -28.51 28.00
CA PRO A 239 -3.31 -27.21 27.43
C PRO A 239 -2.29 -27.33 26.29
N PRO A 240 -2.36 -26.42 25.28
CA PRO A 240 -1.33 -26.36 24.26
C PRO A 240 0.03 -26.00 24.87
N THR A 241 1.11 -26.48 24.24
CA THR A 241 2.49 -26.13 24.62
C THR A 241 3.09 -25.03 23.76
N CYS A 242 2.38 -24.67 22.69
CA CYS A 242 2.70 -23.56 21.79
C CYS A 242 1.39 -22.94 21.29
N ILE A 243 1.34 -21.62 21.19
CA ILE A 243 0.25 -20.86 20.61
C ILE A 243 0.85 -19.99 19.49
N LEU A 244 0.29 -20.07 18.31
CA LEU A 244 0.67 -19.30 17.12
C LEU A 244 -0.31 -18.14 16.91
#